data_a004b563997f744eed1506f56e8a180f
#
_entry.id   a004b563997f744eed1506f56e8a180f
#
_cell.length_a   1.000
_cell.length_b   1.000
_cell.length_c   1.000
_cell.angle_alpha   90.00
_cell.angle_beta   90.00
_cell.angle_gamma   90.00
#
_symmetry.space_group_name_H-M   'P 1'
#
loop_
_entity.id
_entity.type
_entity.pdbx_description
1 polymer ?
#
loop_
_entity_poly.entity_id
_entity_poly.type
_entity_poly.pdbx_seq_one_letter_code
_entity_poly.pdbx_strand_id
1 'polypeptide(L)' 'MTLERRLRFTKMHSLGNDFVMLNGVDESIDLSVEQARQLADRHHGVGCDQIILVQPADGQADFLMRVFN' A
#
# COMPACT_ATOMS: atom_id res chain seq x y z
N MET A 1 19.38 14.01 6.79
CA MET A 1 19.29 12.59 7.12
C MET A 1 17.92 12.05 6.79
N THR A 2 17.90 10.92 6.20
CA THR A 2 16.65 10.31 5.79
C THR A 2 16.14 9.37 6.89
N LEU A 3 14.91 9.59 7.31
CA LEU A 3 14.27 8.67 8.21
C LEU A 3 13.70 7.52 7.39
N GLU A 4 14.25 6.36 7.59
CA GLU A 4 13.74 5.19 6.94
C GLU A 4 12.54 4.68 7.70
N ARG A 5 11.40 4.64 7.01
CA ARG A 5 10.21 4.00 7.52
C ARG A 5 10.18 2.58 7.02
N ARG A 6 10.04 1.67 7.94
CA ARG A 6 9.81 0.29 7.57
C ARG A 6 8.32 0.10 7.36
N LEU A 7 7.96 -0.20 6.12
CA LEU A 7 6.58 -0.55 5.79
C LEU A 7 6.48 -2.06 5.68
N ARG A 8 5.55 -2.61 6.43
CA ARG A 8 5.22 -4.02 6.30
C ARG A 8 4.20 -4.15 5.19
N PHE A 9 4.47 -5.06 4.29
CA PHE A 9 3.56 -5.28 3.18
C PHE A 9 3.51 -6.75 2.82
N THR A 10 2.46 -7.13 2.12
CA THR A 10 2.31 -8.46 1.56
C THR A 10 2.19 -8.30 0.05
N LYS A 11 3.03 -8.98 -0.69
CA LYS A 11 2.95 -8.99 -2.14
C LYS A 11 2.21 -10.24 -2.59
N MET A 12 1.19 -10.08 -3.42
CA MET A 12 0.32 -11.15 -3.84
C MET A 12 0.18 -11.16 -5.35
N HIS A 13 -0.15 -12.32 -5.89
CA HIS A 13 -0.39 -12.51 -7.31
C HIS A 13 -1.76 -13.13 -7.50
N SER A 14 -2.48 -12.64 -8.49
CA SER A 14 -3.76 -13.22 -8.86
C SER A 14 -4.00 -13.01 -10.34
N LEU A 15 -4.13 -14.10 -11.08
CA LEU A 15 -4.48 -14.07 -12.51
C LEU A 15 -3.56 -13.18 -13.34
N GLY A 16 -2.26 -13.26 -13.07
CA GLY A 16 -1.26 -12.49 -13.81
C GLY A 16 -1.11 -11.05 -13.35
N ASN A 17 -1.85 -10.66 -12.33
CA ASN A 17 -1.79 -9.32 -11.76
C ASN A 17 -1.13 -9.40 -10.39
N ASP A 18 -0.18 -8.52 -10.10
CA ASP A 18 0.42 -8.50 -8.78
C ASP A 18 0.07 -7.22 -8.04
N PHE A 19 -0.04 -7.32 -6.73
CA PHE A 19 -0.37 -6.17 -5.92
C PHE A 19 0.29 -6.26 -4.55
N VAL A 20 0.54 -5.09 -3.99
CA VAL A 20 1.10 -4.93 -2.65
C VAL A 20 -0.02 -4.47 -1.73
N MET A 21 -0.18 -5.19 -0.63
CA MET A 21 -1.18 -4.85 0.38
C MET A 21 -0.48 -4.27 1.60
N LEU A 22 -0.95 -3.11 2.02
CA LEU A 22 -0.43 -2.41 3.19
C LEU A 22 -1.51 -2.38 4.26
N ASN A 23 -1.12 -2.78 5.47
CA ASN A 23 -2.05 -2.79 6.60
C ASN A 23 -1.91 -1.48 7.38
N GLY A 24 -2.82 -0.55 7.13
CA GLY A 24 -2.88 0.72 7.83
C GLY A 24 -3.75 0.70 9.07
N VAL A 25 -4.26 -0.48 9.45
CA VAL A 25 -5.09 -0.62 10.65
C VAL A 25 -4.22 -0.72 11.90
N ASP A 26 -3.20 -1.58 11.84
CA ASP A 26 -2.30 -1.79 12.98
C ASP A 26 -1.27 -0.69 13.10
N GLU A 27 -0.87 -0.11 11.99
CA GLU A 27 0.02 1.04 11.95
C GLU A 27 -0.64 2.14 11.16
N SER A 28 -0.48 3.38 11.63
CA SER A 28 -0.97 4.51 10.88
C SER A 28 -0.10 4.71 9.63
N ILE A 29 -0.67 4.48 8.49
CA ILE A 29 -0.01 4.64 7.20
C ILE A 29 -0.76 5.68 6.40
N ASP A 30 -0.05 6.72 5.98
CA ASP A 30 -0.59 7.72 5.08
C ASP A 30 0.27 7.69 3.82
N LEU A 31 -0.35 7.37 2.71
CA LEU A 31 0.34 7.17 1.46
C LEU A 31 -0.19 8.14 0.41
N SER A 32 0.70 8.98 -0.10
CA SER A 32 0.34 9.87 -1.20
C SER A 32 0.38 9.10 -2.53
N VAL A 33 -0.24 9.68 -3.55
CA VAL A 33 -0.19 9.10 -4.90
C VAL A 33 1.24 8.96 -5.37
N GLU A 34 2.08 9.94 -5.07
CA GLU A 34 3.47 9.90 -5.48
C GLU A 34 4.25 8.81 -4.76
N GLN A 35 4.03 8.67 -3.47
CA GLN A 35 4.66 7.58 -2.70
C GLN A 35 4.21 6.21 -3.19
N ALA A 36 2.93 6.07 -3.50
CA ALA A 36 2.41 4.83 -4.07
C ALA A 36 3.07 4.52 -5.40
N ARG A 37 3.27 5.53 -6.22
CA ARG A 37 3.92 5.38 -7.53
C ARG A 37 5.37 4.93 -7.36
N GLN A 38 6.08 5.49 -6.41
CA GLN A 38 7.46 5.09 -6.12
C GLN A 38 7.53 3.66 -5.61
N LEU A 39 6.61 3.28 -4.76
CA LEU A 39 6.57 1.92 -4.22
C LEU A 39 6.27 0.91 -5.31
N ALA A 40 5.42 1.26 -6.25
CA ALA A 40 5.05 0.38 -7.36
C ALA A 40 6.10 0.29 -8.46
N ASP A 41 7.08 1.17 -8.45
CA ASP A 41 8.13 1.19 -9.46
C ASP A 41 8.95 -0.10 -9.39
N ARG A 42 9.06 -0.80 -10.52
CA ARG A 42 9.73 -2.09 -10.57
C ARG A 42 11.25 -1.98 -10.52
N HIS A 43 11.79 -0.79 -10.75
CA HIS A 43 13.22 -0.57 -10.69
C HIS A 43 13.69 -0.02 -9.36
N HIS A 44 12.89 0.83 -8.71
CA HIS A 44 13.30 1.54 -7.51
C HIS A 44 12.47 1.21 -6.29
N GLY A 45 11.36 0.54 -6.46
CA GLY A 45 10.49 0.15 -5.37
C GLY A 45 10.31 -1.36 -5.32
N VAL A 46 9.21 -1.79 -4.70
CA VAL A 46 8.85 -3.20 -4.63
C VAL A 46 8.42 -3.72 -5.99
N GLY A 47 7.74 -2.90 -6.76
CA GLY A 47 7.24 -3.26 -8.07
C GLY A 47 5.94 -4.03 -7.99
N CYS A 48 4.88 -3.46 -8.56
CA CYS A 48 3.58 -4.12 -8.60
C CYS A 48 2.65 -3.37 -9.55
N ASP A 49 1.55 -4.02 -9.91
CA ASP A 49 0.54 -3.39 -10.75
C ASP A 49 -0.38 -2.50 -9.94
N GLN A 50 -0.65 -2.87 -8.69
CA GLN A 50 -1.56 -2.14 -7.82
C GLN A 50 -1.06 -2.13 -6.39
N ILE A 51 -1.41 -1.07 -5.66
CA ILE A 51 -1.20 -0.99 -4.23
C ILE A 51 -2.55 -0.87 -3.56
N ILE A 52 -2.78 -1.67 -2.55
CA ILE A 52 -4.00 -1.65 -1.76
C ILE A 52 -3.64 -1.27 -0.33
N LEU A 53 -4.20 -0.19 0.15
CA LEU A 53 -4.01 0.29 1.52
C LEU A 53 -5.30 0.10 2.29
N VAL A 54 -5.25 -0.70 3.33
CA VAL A 54 -6.37 -0.92 4.23
C VAL A 54 -6.20 -0.01 5.43
N GLN A 55 -7.22 0.78 5.74
CA GLN A 55 -7.17 1.74 6.83
C GLN A 55 -8.41 1.58 7.71
N PRO A 56 -8.34 2.01 8.98
CA PRO A 56 -9.55 2.06 9.79
C PRO A 56 -10.51 3.09 9.23
N ALA A 57 -11.78 2.77 9.26
CA ALA A 57 -12.82 3.66 8.78
C ALA A 57 -13.64 4.17 9.95
N ASP A 58 -14.19 5.38 9.78
CA ASP A 58 -15.07 5.96 10.78
C ASP A 58 -16.52 5.53 10.52
N GLY A 59 -17.32 5.60 11.55
CA GLY A 59 -18.74 5.36 11.43
C GLY A 59 -19.06 3.86 11.42
N GLN A 60 -19.91 3.44 10.50
CA GLN A 60 -20.43 2.09 10.48
C GLN A 60 -19.57 1.10 9.71
N ALA A 61 -18.63 1.59 8.91
CA ALA A 61 -17.74 0.71 8.17
C ALA A 61 -16.57 0.30 9.07
N ASP A 62 -16.14 -0.94 8.93
CA ASP A 62 -15.00 -1.45 9.69
C ASP A 62 -13.67 -1.01 9.08
N PHE A 63 -13.58 -0.99 7.77
CA PHE A 63 -12.34 -0.70 7.06
C PHE A 63 -12.60 0.13 5.82
N LEU A 64 -11.58 0.87 5.45
CA LEU A 64 -11.56 1.62 4.21
C LEU A 64 -10.43 1.09 3.36
N MET A 65 -10.70 0.81 2.10
CA MET A 65 -9.67 0.39 1.15
C MET A 65 -9.38 1.50 0.17
N ARG A 66 -8.10 1.81 0.01
CA ARG A 66 -7.65 2.72 -1.04
C ARG A 66 -6.81 1.93 -2.03
N VAL A 67 -7.13 2.08 -3.30
CA VAL A 67 -6.44 1.36 -4.37
C VAL A 67 -5.70 2.37 -5.23
N PHE A 68 -4.41 2.13 -5.45
CA PHE A 68 -3.57 2.93 -6.32
C PHE A 68 -3.16 2.09 -7.53
N ASN A 69 -3.45 2.59 -8.69
CA ASN A 69 -3.09 1.91 -9.95
C ASN A 69 -1.90 2.55 -10.62
#